data_fb1ea170aac42b3edd266f5e1c713fc1
#
_entry.id   fb1ea170aac42b3edd266f5e1c713fc1
#
_cell.length_a   1.000
_cell.length_b   1.000
_cell.length_c   1.000
_cell.angle_alpha   90.00
_cell.angle_beta   90.00
_cell.angle_gamma   90.00
#
_symmetry.space_group_name_H-M   'P 1'
#
loop_
_entity.id
_entity.type
_entity.pdbx_description
1 polymer ?
#
loop_
_entity_poly.entity_id
_entity_poly.type
_entity_poly.pdbx_seq_one_letter_code
_entity_poly.pdbx_strand_id
1 'polypeptide(L)'
;MAKLIALNKPFGVICQFSGDQNTLSDYIDIPNVYPAGRLDKDSEGLVILTDDGKLQNLISNPKYNKTKTYIVQVEGEISDDAVSSLHKGVQLKDGNTKPAVVKIIKEPSWLWVRMPPIR
;
A
#
# COMPACT_ATOMS: atom_id res chain seq x y z
N MET A 1 -24.19 -11.56 -3.42
CA MET A 1 -22.78 -11.94 -3.09
C MET A 1 -21.90 -10.72 -3.26
N ALA A 2 -21.06 -10.46 -2.29
CA ALA A 2 -20.13 -9.32 -2.34
C ALA A 2 -19.07 -9.52 -3.42
N LYS A 3 -18.73 -8.45 -4.13
CA LYS A 3 -17.58 -8.41 -5.04
C LYS A 3 -16.33 -8.10 -4.24
N LEU A 4 -15.24 -8.77 -4.56
CA LEU A 4 -13.94 -8.54 -3.96
C LEU A 4 -12.88 -8.57 -5.06
N ILE A 5 -12.17 -7.46 -5.22
CA ILE A 5 -11.19 -7.28 -6.28
C ILE A 5 -9.85 -6.92 -5.66
N ALA A 6 -8.79 -7.56 -6.12
CA ALA A 6 -7.43 -7.21 -5.77
C ALA A 6 -6.76 -6.58 -6.99
N LEU A 7 -6.27 -5.37 -6.83
CA LEU A 7 -5.54 -4.64 -7.87
C LEU A 7 -4.10 -4.43 -7.42
N ASN A 8 -3.15 -4.71 -8.29
CA ASN A 8 -1.78 -4.25 -8.13
C ASN A 8 -1.68 -2.84 -8.74
N LYS A 9 -1.93 -1.83 -7.93
CA LYS A 9 -1.98 -0.43 -8.38
C LYS A 9 -0.60 0.05 -8.82
N PRO A 10 -0.46 0.58 -10.04
CA PRO A 10 0.81 1.17 -10.47
C PRO A 10 1.14 2.49 -9.76
N PHE A 11 2.42 2.87 -9.80
CA PHE A 11 2.86 4.20 -9.41
C PHE A 11 2.17 5.26 -10.27
N GLY A 12 1.82 6.38 -9.68
CA GLY A 12 1.24 7.52 -10.38
C GLY A 12 -0.29 7.46 -10.54
N VAL A 13 -0.92 6.40 -10.09
CA VAL A 13 -2.37 6.23 -10.13
C VAL A 13 -3.00 6.69 -8.83
N ILE A 14 -4.01 7.56 -8.92
CA ILE A 14 -4.74 8.05 -7.76
C ILE A 14 -5.78 7.02 -7.36
N CYS A 15 -5.87 6.71 -6.07
CA CYS A 15 -6.76 5.67 -5.52
C CYS A 15 -8.20 6.18 -5.41
N GLN A 16 -8.79 6.53 -6.55
CA GLN A 16 -10.17 7.01 -6.70
C GLN A 16 -10.65 6.76 -8.12
N PHE A 17 -11.96 6.84 -8.36
CA PHE A 17 -12.53 6.63 -9.68
C PHE A 17 -12.83 7.92 -10.44
N SER A 18 -12.96 9.04 -9.77
CA SER A 18 -13.23 10.34 -10.37
C SER A 18 -11.96 11.12 -10.67
N GLY A 19 -12.02 12.04 -11.63
CA GLY A 19 -10.94 12.94 -11.99
C GLY A 19 -10.42 12.71 -13.41
N ASP A 20 -9.68 13.69 -13.91
CA ASP A 20 -9.20 13.71 -15.30
C ASP A 20 -7.82 13.07 -15.48
N GLN A 21 -7.14 12.76 -14.38
CA GLN A 21 -5.81 12.14 -14.41
C GLN A 21 -5.90 10.65 -14.12
N ASN A 22 -4.77 9.97 -14.20
CA ASN A 22 -4.67 8.55 -13.93
C ASN A 22 -5.36 8.17 -12.62
N THR A 23 -6.42 7.39 -12.73
CA THR A 23 -7.23 6.95 -11.61
C THR A 23 -7.50 5.46 -11.71
N LEU A 24 -8.17 4.90 -10.71
CA LEU A 24 -8.57 3.50 -10.72
C LEU A 24 -9.48 3.15 -11.89
N SER A 25 -10.21 4.14 -12.45
CA SER A 25 -11.09 3.90 -13.60
C SER A 25 -10.36 3.47 -14.85
N ASP A 26 -9.07 3.75 -14.97
CA ASP A 26 -8.24 3.29 -16.09
C ASP A 26 -7.92 1.79 -16.01
N TYR A 27 -8.10 1.17 -14.87
CA TYR A 27 -7.74 -0.22 -14.61
C TYR A 27 -8.90 -1.09 -14.21
N ILE A 28 -9.95 -0.52 -13.62
CA ILE A 28 -11.10 -1.24 -13.09
C ILE A 28 -12.36 -0.78 -13.83
N ASP A 29 -12.98 -1.70 -14.54
CA ASP A 29 -14.23 -1.47 -15.30
C ASP A 29 -15.42 -2.15 -14.63
N ILE A 30 -15.39 -2.29 -13.33
CA ILE A 30 -16.48 -2.91 -12.56
C ILE A 30 -17.19 -1.80 -11.78
N PRO A 31 -18.52 -1.63 -11.97
CA PRO A 31 -19.23 -0.55 -11.30
C PRO A 31 -19.45 -0.84 -9.82
N ASN A 32 -19.63 0.24 -9.05
CA ASN A 32 -20.05 0.21 -7.65
C ASN A 32 -19.11 -0.52 -6.70
N VAL A 33 -17.83 -0.57 -7.03
CA VAL A 33 -16.79 -1.03 -6.11
C VAL A 33 -15.96 0.15 -5.62
N TYR A 34 -15.49 0.08 -4.38
CA TYR A 34 -14.77 1.14 -3.73
C TYR A 34 -13.54 0.60 -3.01
N PRO A 35 -12.44 1.36 -2.94
CA PRO A 35 -11.25 0.91 -2.24
C PRO A 35 -11.50 0.68 -0.76
N ALA A 36 -11.05 -0.44 -0.25
CA ALA A 36 -10.97 -0.71 1.17
C ALA A 36 -9.58 -0.32 1.66
N GLY A 37 -9.45 0.93 2.09
CA GLY A 37 -8.16 1.56 2.33
C GLY A 37 -7.63 2.24 1.07
N ARG A 38 -6.50 2.90 1.20
CA ARG A 38 -5.91 3.67 0.10
C ARG A 38 -4.41 3.48 0.05
N LEU A 39 -3.87 3.51 -1.16
CA LEU A 39 -2.46 3.73 -1.41
C LEU A 39 -2.27 5.14 -1.96
N ASP A 40 -1.19 5.78 -1.59
CA ASP A 40 -0.81 7.07 -2.13
C ASP A 40 -0.57 6.97 -3.64
N LYS A 41 -0.67 8.09 -4.34
CA LYS A 41 -0.37 8.19 -5.77
C LYS A 41 1.02 7.64 -6.08
N ASP A 42 1.98 7.93 -5.22
CA ASP A 42 3.39 7.56 -5.40
C ASP A 42 3.73 6.17 -4.89
N SER A 43 2.74 5.44 -4.39
CA SER A 43 2.90 4.05 -3.95
C SER A 43 2.32 3.10 -4.97
N GLU A 44 2.91 1.92 -5.10
CA GLU A 44 2.35 0.84 -5.90
C GLU A 44 2.10 -0.38 -5.03
N GLY A 45 1.17 -1.23 -5.43
CA GLY A 45 0.88 -2.47 -4.74
C GLY A 45 -0.59 -2.74 -4.56
N LEU A 46 -0.90 -3.57 -3.57
CA LEU A 46 -2.23 -4.11 -3.36
C LEU A 46 -3.24 -3.05 -2.93
N VAL A 47 -4.30 -2.94 -3.71
CA VAL A 47 -5.53 -2.23 -3.35
C VAL A 47 -6.67 -3.23 -3.43
N ILE A 48 -7.44 -3.35 -2.37
CA ILE A 48 -8.62 -4.20 -2.35
C ILE A 48 -9.85 -3.33 -2.55
N LEU A 49 -10.72 -3.74 -3.48
CA LEU A 49 -11.96 -3.03 -3.77
C LEU A 49 -13.14 -3.97 -3.53
N THR A 50 -14.22 -3.41 -3.04
CA THR A 50 -15.45 -4.17 -2.77
C THR A 50 -16.68 -3.29 -2.90
N ASP A 51 -17.81 -3.90 -3.17
CA ASP A 51 -19.13 -3.25 -3.11
C ASP A 51 -19.80 -3.40 -1.74
N ASP A 52 -19.19 -4.10 -0.82
CA ASP A 52 -19.74 -4.37 0.52
C ASP A 52 -19.12 -3.43 1.55
N GLY A 53 -19.93 -2.49 2.07
CA GLY A 53 -19.48 -1.51 3.06
C GLY A 53 -19.00 -2.11 4.38
N LYS A 54 -19.59 -3.23 4.80
CA LYS A 54 -19.14 -3.93 6.02
C LYS A 54 -17.74 -4.51 5.83
N LEU A 55 -17.51 -5.15 4.69
CA LEU A 55 -16.20 -5.72 4.35
C LEU A 55 -15.17 -4.62 4.19
N GLN A 56 -15.53 -3.52 3.53
CA GLN A 56 -14.66 -2.35 3.39
C GLN A 56 -14.19 -1.85 4.76
N ASN A 57 -15.12 -1.73 5.71
CA ASN A 57 -14.81 -1.28 7.06
C ASN A 57 -13.92 -2.28 7.82
N LEU A 58 -14.17 -3.58 7.69
CA LEU A 58 -13.35 -4.62 8.31
C LEU A 58 -11.89 -4.57 7.82
N ILE A 59 -11.70 -4.25 6.56
CA ILE A 59 -10.35 -4.19 5.97
C ILE A 59 -9.65 -2.87 6.31
N SER A 60 -10.36 -1.74 6.24
CA SER A 60 -9.73 -0.42 6.29
C SER A 60 -9.71 0.23 7.68
N ASN A 61 -10.60 -0.17 8.57
CA ASN A 61 -10.70 0.48 9.87
C ASN A 61 -9.56 0.03 10.81
N PRO A 62 -8.77 0.98 11.34
CA PRO A 62 -7.63 0.67 12.21
C PRO A 62 -7.98 -0.17 13.45
N LYS A 63 -9.21 -0.09 13.93
CA LYS A 63 -9.62 -0.85 15.13
C LYS A 63 -9.52 -2.37 14.94
N TYR A 64 -9.52 -2.88 13.71
CA TYR A 64 -9.42 -4.31 13.42
C TYR A 64 -7.97 -4.80 13.26
N ASN A 65 -7.00 -3.92 13.43
CA ASN A 65 -5.57 -4.25 13.52
C ASN A 65 -5.05 -5.17 12.40
N LYS A 66 -5.45 -4.90 11.15
CA LYS A 66 -4.93 -5.66 10.02
C LYS A 66 -3.46 -5.39 9.82
N THR A 67 -2.67 -6.44 9.74
CA THR A 67 -1.25 -6.34 9.43
C THR A 67 -1.06 -5.86 8.00
N LYS A 68 -0.19 -4.88 7.83
CA LYS A 68 0.18 -4.34 6.51
C LYS A 68 1.65 -4.61 6.25
N THR A 69 1.96 -5.04 5.04
CA THR A 69 3.32 -5.30 4.62
C THR A 69 3.72 -4.28 3.56
N TYR A 70 4.83 -3.61 3.80
CA TYR A 70 5.40 -2.64 2.87
C TYR A 70 6.75 -3.12 2.39
N ILE A 71 7.00 -2.97 1.09
CA ILE A 71 8.33 -3.12 0.52
C ILE A 71 8.84 -1.72 0.23
N VAL A 72 9.93 -1.35 0.88
CA VAL A 72 10.45 0.01 0.84
C VAL A 72 11.85 -0.01 0.27
N GLN A 73 12.07 0.77 -0.79
CA GLN A 73 13.39 1.01 -1.32
C GLN A 73 14.00 2.18 -0.56
N VAL A 74 15.19 1.99 -0.02
CA VAL A 74 15.91 3.04 0.69
C VAL A 74 17.16 3.42 -0.10
N GLU A 75 17.61 4.64 0.09
CA GLU A 75 18.86 5.12 -0.49
C GLU A 75 20.05 4.49 0.24
N GLY A 76 21.00 3.94 -0.50
CA GLY A 76 22.15 3.24 0.08
C GLY A 76 21.78 1.86 0.63
N GLU A 77 22.60 1.35 1.54
CA GLU A 77 22.37 0.06 2.20
C GLU A 77 21.79 0.28 3.59
N ILE A 78 20.76 -0.50 3.91
CA ILE A 78 20.18 -0.45 5.25
C ILE A 78 21.12 -1.13 6.26
N SER A 79 21.36 -0.48 7.39
CA SER A 79 22.22 -1.03 8.45
C SER A 79 21.44 -1.99 9.36
N ASP A 80 22.19 -2.87 10.04
CA ASP A 80 21.60 -3.75 11.05
C ASP A 80 21.00 -2.96 12.22
N ASP A 81 21.60 -1.84 12.58
CA ASP A 81 21.08 -0.95 13.61
C ASP A 81 19.73 -0.36 13.22
N ALA A 82 19.55 0.05 11.97
CA ALA A 82 18.29 0.56 11.47
C ALA A 82 17.19 -0.53 11.50
N VAL A 83 17.52 -1.74 11.08
CA VAL A 83 16.61 -2.89 11.15
C VAL A 83 16.20 -3.17 12.59
N SER A 84 17.16 -3.19 13.51
CA SER A 84 16.91 -3.40 14.94
C SER A 84 16.01 -2.31 15.53
N SER A 85 16.23 -1.05 15.14
CA SER A 85 15.41 0.08 15.60
C SER A 85 13.95 -0.07 15.14
N LEU A 86 13.73 -0.48 13.91
CA LEU A 86 12.39 -0.71 13.38
C LEU A 86 11.69 -1.88 14.10
N HIS A 87 12.41 -2.93 14.46
CA HIS A 87 11.86 -4.04 15.23
C HIS A 87 11.38 -3.60 16.61
N LYS A 88 12.07 -2.67 17.24
CA LYS A 88 11.74 -2.18 18.59
C LYS A 88 10.68 -1.08 18.58
N GLY A 89 10.53 -0.39 17.46
CA GLY A 89 9.73 0.81 17.34
C GLY A 89 10.59 2.06 17.39
N VAL A 90 10.15 3.10 16.66
CA VAL A 90 10.86 4.36 16.48
C VAL A 90 10.01 5.51 16.97
N GLN A 91 10.64 6.50 17.60
CA GLN A 91 9.96 7.72 18.02
C GLN A 91 9.79 8.67 16.84
N LEU A 92 8.55 9.06 16.58
CA LEU A 92 8.18 10.07 15.59
C LEU A 92 7.58 11.29 16.31
N LYS A 93 7.31 12.35 15.56
CA LYS A 93 6.66 13.56 16.10
C LYS A 93 5.32 13.24 16.77
N ASP A 94 4.57 12.30 16.20
CA ASP A 94 3.22 11.96 16.64
C ASP A 94 3.19 10.81 17.67
N GLY A 95 4.36 10.33 18.09
CA GLY A 95 4.47 9.24 19.05
C GLY A 95 5.41 8.13 18.57
N ASN A 96 5.43 7.04 19.31
CA ASN A 96 6.25 5.89 18.97
C ASN A 96 5.55 4.97 17.99
N THR A 97 6.30 4.42 17.03
CA THR A 97 5.78 3.36 16.18
C THR A 97 5.70 2.06 16.97
N LYS A 98 4.77 1.19 16.58
CA LYS A 98 4.72 -0.17 17.10
C LYS A 98 5.91 -0.97 16.59
N PRO A 99 6.34 -2.02 17.31
CA PRO A 99 7.33 -2.94 16.80
C PRO A 99 6.90 -3.51 15.45
N ALA A 100 7.86 -3.70 14.55
CA ALA A 100 7.60 -4.21 13.21
C ALA A 100 8.45 -5.46 12.94
N VAL A 101 7.97 -6.32 12.06
CA VAL A 101 8.79 -7.39 11.49
C VAL A 101 9.49 -6.84 10.25
N VAL A 102 10.81 -6.85 10.24
CA VAL A 102 11.62 -6.24 9.18
C VAL A 102 12.56 -7.27 8.59
N LYS A 103 12.59 -7.35 7.26
CA LYS A 103 13.51 -8.23 6.53
C LYS A 103 14.15 -7.46 5.39
N ILE A 104 15.43 -7.68 5.16
CA ILE A 104 16.12 -7.16 3.97
C ILE A 104 15.88 -8.15 2.84
N ILE A 105 15.39 -7.66 1.70
CA ILE A 105 15.08 -8.48 0.53
C ILE A 105 15.75 -7.92 -0.71
N LYS A 106 15.88 -8.76 -1.73
CA LYS A 106 16.27 -8.32 -3.07
C LYS A 106 15.09 -7.68 -3.79
N GLU A 107 15.37 -6.90 -4.84
CA GLU A 107 14.33 -6.31 -5.66
C GLU A 107 13.34 -7.38 -6.15
N PRO A 108 12.03 -7.22 -5.87
CA PRO A 108 11.03 -8.18 -6.35
C PRO A 108 10.89 -8.13 -7.87
N SER A 109 10.73 -9.31 -8.49
CA SER A 109 10.58 -9.43 -9.94
C SER A 109 9.21 -8.98 -10.48
N TRP A 110 8.22 -8.84 -9.61
CA TRP A 110 6.83 -8.51 -9.97
C TRP A 110 6.50 -7.03 -9.90
N LEU A 111 7.48 -6.16 -9.67
CA LEU A 111 7.26 -4.72 -9.65
C LEU A 111 6.89 -4.20 -11.05
N TRP A 112 6.03 -3.19 -11.08
CA TRP A 112 5.73 -2.47 -12.31
C TRP A 112 6.99 -1.79 -12.86
N VAL A 113 7.11 -1.77 -14.18
CA VAL A 113 8.14 -0.95 -14.83
C VAL A 113 7.83 0.51 -14.59
N ARG A 114 8.77 1.25 -14.02
CA ARG A 114 8.60 2.65 -13.66
C ARG A 114 9.43 3.56 -14.55
N MET A 115 8.79 4.62 -15.05
CA MET A 115 9.42 5.64 -15.86
C MET A 115 9.21 7.02 -15.25
N PRO A 116 10.25 7.73 -14.82
CA PRO A 116 11.65 7.28 -14.84
C PRO A 116 11.90 6.21 -13.76
N PRO A 117 12.92 5.36 -13.95
CA PRO A 117 13.25 4.35 -12.95
C PRO A 117 13.69 4.99 -11.63
N ILE A 118 13.47 4.28 -10.53
CA ILE A 118 13.98 4.67 -9.23
C ILE A 118 15.50 4.43 -9.24
N ARG A 119 16.24 5.43 -8.82
CA ARG A 119 17.70 5.35 -8.73
C ARG A 119 18.13 5.14 -7.28
#